data_731175b9bf97cd48138d73e27cbf3110
#
_entry.id   731175b9bf97cd48138d73e27cbf3110
#
_cell.length_a   1.000
_cell.length_b   1.000
_cell.length_c   1.000
_cell.angle_alpha   90.00
_cell.angle_beta   90.00
_cell.angle_gamma   90.00
#
_symmetry.space_group_name_H-M   'P 1'
#
loop_
_entity.id
_entity.type
_entity.pdbx_description
1 polymer ?
#
loop_
_entity_poly.entity_id
_entity_poly.type
_entity_poly.pdbx_seq_one_letter_code
_entity_poly.pdbx_strand_id
1 'polypeptide(L)'
;QSRSSAASDVYKRQDTYCYPRGGGQPGDRGTISNDGNISRMNEVLPGEKIIHPVDNSDIFQKGDVVKCEIDRLWRNRNTIMHTAQHVFSAIANDMYGAETVGNQISEKSTRIDLWFPDREAFDSSDILDQVNSIFKVGADVLIHEWSRQEILSHENMRHTKFLDRIPSSVDILRVVEIEDIDLCPCGGTHVSNVGEIPSIGIESVRSKGSGKLRITYS
;
A
#
# COMPACT_ATOMS: atom_id res chain seq x y z
N GLN A 1 10.85 20.61 -6.82
CA GLN A 1 9.53 20.34 -6.20
C GLN A 1 9.27 18.84 -6.26
N SER A 2 9.36 18.17 -5.12
CA SER A 2 8.94 16.79 -5.02
C SER A 2 7.40 16.75 -5.01
N ARG A 3 6.82 16.26 -6.08
CA ARG A 3 5.37 16.02 -6.14
C ARG A 3 5.00 14.87 -5.20
N SER A 4 3.83 14.99 -4.58
CA SER A 4 3.24 13.99 -3.71
C SER A 4 3.11 12.63 -4.39
N SER A 5 3.37 11.57 -3.63
CA SER A 5 3.11 10.24 -4.14
C SER A 5 1.61 10.00 -4.34
N ALA A 6 1.33 9.55 -5.46
CA ALA A 6 0.22 8.81 -6.02
C ALA A 6 -1.22 9.05 -5.53
N ALA A 7 -1.58 8.72 -4.30
CA ALA A 7 -2.99 8.74 -3.90
C ALA A 7 -3.58 10.14 -3.78
N SER A 8 -2.76 11.15 -3.44
CA SER A 8 -3.20 12.53 -3.34
C SER A 8 -3.23 13.24 -4.69
N ASP A 9 -2.34 12.87 -5.61
CA ASP A 9 -2.25 13.49 -6.94
C ASP A 9 -3.42 13.06 -7.83
N VAL A 10 -3.92 11.85 -7.65
CA VAL A 10 -5.06 11.32 -8.41
C VAL A 10 -6.38 12.00 -8.01
N TYR A 11 -6.54 12.33 -6.74
CA TYR A 11 -7.82 12.83 -6.23
C TYR A 11 -7.85 14.31 -5.94
N LYS A 12 -6.72 14.90 -5.53
CA LYS A 12 -6.65 16.32 -5.15
C LYS A 12 -5.22 16.84 -5.26
N ARG A 13 -5.07 17.92 -5.96
CA ARG A 13 -3.80 18.65 -6.05
C ARG A 13 -3.51 19.32 -4.73
N GLN A 14 -2.62 18.71 -3.95
CA GLN A 14 -2.00 19.31 -2.77
C GLN A 14 -0.51 19.04 -2.84
N ASP A 15 0.30 20.09 -2.65
CA ASP A 15 1.76 19.97 -2.64
C ASP A 15 2.24 19.34 -1.34
N THR A 16 2.15 18.03 -1.23
CA THR A 16 2.71 17.27 -0.13
C THR A 16 3.26 15.94 -0.63
N TYR A 17 4.39 15.51 -0.09
CA TYR A 17 4.97 14.19 -0.34
C TYR A 17 4.60 13.18 0.76
N CYS A 18 3.83 13.61 1.75
CA CYS A 18 3.34 12.73 2.80
C CYS A 18 2.22 11.84 2.28
N TYR A 19 2.35 10.54 2.51
CA TYR A 19 1.33 9.57 2.16
C TYR A 19 0.19 9.61 3.19
N PRO A 20 -1.05 9.87 2.80
CA PRO A 20 -2.20 9.77 3.69
C PRO A 20 -2.62 8.31 3.84
N ARG A 21 -3.18 7.93 5.00
CA ARG A 21 -3.76 6.60 5.22
C ARG A 21 -4.68 6.18 4.09
N GLY A 22 -4.45 5.02 3.49
CA GLY A 22 -5.29 4.51 2.41
C GLY A 22 -4.89 3.11 1.98
N GLY A 23 -5.78 2.37 1.31
CA GLY A 23 -5.47 1.05 0.75
C GLY A 23 -4.94 0.01 1.76
N GLY A 24 -5.24 0.15 3.05
CA GLY A 24 -4.69 -0.72 4.10
C GLY A 24 -3.31 -0.30 4.60
N GLN A 25 -2.67 0.70 3.97
CA GLN A 25 -1.40 1.26 4.42
C GLN A 25 -1.65 2.45 5.36
N PRO A 26 -0.97 2.50 6.53
CA PRO A 26 -1.02 3.66 7.41
C PRO A 26 -0.41 4.91 6.73
N GLY A 27 -0.88 6.07 7.13
CA GLY A 27 -0.31 7.34 6.71
C GLY A 27 1.09 7.57 7.29
N ASP A 28 1.82 8.48 6.67
CA ASP A 28 3.10 8.92 7.20
C ASP A 28 2.95 9.58 8.55
N ARG A 29 4.04 9.58 9.31
CA ARG A 29 4.24 10.34 10.53
C ARG A 29 5.62 10.99 10.49
N GLY A 30 5.88 11.93 11.39
CA GLY A 30 7.16 12.61 11.42
C GLY A 30 7.13 13.89 12.23
N THR A 31 7.68 14.96 11.68
CA THR A 31 7.66 16.28 12.32
C THR A 31 7.30 17.39 11.32
N ILE A 32 6.69 18.46 11.85
CA ILE A 32 6.47 19.72 11.14
C ILE A 32 7.14 20.83 11.92
N SER A 33 7.83 21.72 11.23
CA SER A 33 8.55 22.84 11.84
C SER A 33 8.46 24.11 11.01
N ASN A 34 8.55 25.28 11.68
CA ASN A 34 8.79 26.58 11.10
C ASN A 34 9.63 27.43 12.11
N ASP A 35 10.45 28.36 11.65
CA ASP A 35 11.13 29.44 12.38
C ASP A 35 11.40 29.18 13.89
N GLY A 36 11.88 27.99 14.25
CA GLY A 36 12.21 27.62 15.62
C GLY A 36 11.12 26.85 16.37
N ASN A 37 9.93 26.71 15.80
CA ASN A 37 8.89 25.84 16.34
C ASN A 37 8.96 24.47 15.69
N ILE A 38 8.72 23.41 16.49
CA ILE A 38 8.64 22.04 16.01
C ILE A 38 7.52 21.32 16.72
N SER A 39 6.75 20.55 15.98
CA SER A 39 5.72 19.65 16.51
C SER A 39 5.81 18.28 15.88
N ARG A 40 5.47 17.24 16.64
CA ARG A 40 5.29 15.91 16.08
C ARG A 40 4.09 15.92 15.14
N MET A 41 4.30 15.37 13.96
CA MET A 41 3.24 15.03 13.01
C MET A 41 2.79 13.59 13.25
N ASN A 42 1.54 13.44 13.62
CA ASN A 42 0.90 12.15 13.76
C ASN A 42 0.56 11.56 12.38
N GLU A 43 -0.18 10.47 12.36
CA GLU A 43 -0.53 9.81 11.12
C GLU A 43 -1.28 10.74 10.17
N VAL A 44 -0.74 10.93 8.97
CA VAL A 44 -1.36 11.74 7.91
C VAL A 44 -2.65 11.08 7.42
N LEU A 45 -3.71 11.85 7.31
CA LEU A 45 -5.05 11.37 7.03
C LEU A 45 -5.57 11.90 5.69
N PRO A 46 -6.40 11.09 4.99
CA PRO A 46 -7.13 11.56 3.83
C PRO A 46 -8.23 12.53 4.24
N GLY A 47 -8.57 13.46 3.37
CA GLY A 47 -9.63 14.42 3.57
C GLY A 47 -9.94 15.16 2.28
N GLU A 48 -10.73 16.23 2.38
CA GLU A 48 -10.92 17.13 1.26
C GLU A 48 -9.57 17.72 0.79
N LYS A 49 -8.69 18.03 1.72
CA LYS A 49 -7.24 18.16 1.55
C LYS A 49 -6.57 17.14 2.45
N ILE A 50 -5.32 16.79 2.15
CA ILE A 50 -4.55 15.91 3.03
C ILE A 50 -4.33 16.60 4.37
N ILE A 51 -4.68 15.90 5.45
CA ILE A 51 -4.62 16.43 6.81
C ILE A 51 -3.34 15.94 7.47
N HIS A 52 -2.58 16.85 8.04
CA HIS A 52 -1.35 16.59 8.79
C HIS A 52 -1.60 16.90 10.28
N PRO A 53 -2.12 15.95 11.07
CA PRO A 53 -2.38 16.18 12.49
C PRO A 53 -1.07 16.38 13.24
N VAL A 54 -1.01 17.37 14.12
CA VAL A 54 0.15 17.69 14.96
C VAL A 54 -0.23 17.73 16.44
N ASP A 55 0.73 17.43 17.32
CA ASP A 55 0.48 17.42 18.77
C ASP A 55 0.23 18.84 19.32
N ASN A 56 0.89 19.84 18.73
CA ASN A 56 0.76 21.24 19.14
C ASN A 56 0.51 22.11 17.90
N SER A 57 -0.76 22.35 17.61
CA SER A 57 -1.18 23.17 16.47
C SER A 57 -1.06 24.67 16.72
N ASP A 58 -1.09 25.11 17.97
CA ASP A 58 -1.16 26.53 18.35
C ASP A 58 0.12 27.30 18.04
N ILE A 59 1.21 26.57 17.79
CA ILE A 59 2.50 27.18 17.37
C ILE A 59 2.53 27.50 15.88
N PHE A 60 1.53 27.12 15.10
CA PHE A 60 1.43 27.40 13.67
C PHE A 60 0.24 28.33 13.36
N GLN A 61 0.40 29.17 12.36
CA GLN A 61 -0.65 30.07 11.91
C GLN A 61 -0.99 29.81 10.44
N LYS A 62 -2.21 30.15 10.05
CA LYS A 62 -2.63 30.07 8.66
C LYS A 62 -1.74 30.94 7.77
N GLY A 63 -1.11 30.35 6.79
CA GLY A 63 -0.20 30.99 5.86
C GLY A 63 1.28 30.76 6.18
N ASP A 64 1.60 30.12 7.28
CA ASP A 64 2.98 29.74 7.59
C ASP A 64 3.54 28.80 6.53
N VAL A 65 4.82 29.00 6.19
CA VAL A 65 5.61 28.05 5.44
C VAL A 65 6.22 27.08 6.43
N VAL A 66 5.91 25.80 6.26
CA VAL A 66 6.39 24.75 7.16
C VAL A 66 7.30 23.77 6.43
N LYS A 67 8.29 23.24 7.16
CA LYS A 67 9.09 22.10 6.74
C LYS A 67 8.48 20.84 7.33
N CYS A 68 8.22 19.85 6.46
CA CYS A 68 7.73 18.54 6.86
C CYS A 68 8.86 17.52 6.73
N GLU A 69 9.12 16.74 7.77
CA GLU A 69 10.09 15.65 7.76
C GLU A 69 9.39 14.33 8.11
N ILE A 70 9.42 13.39 7.17
CA ILE A 70 8.80 12.06 7.34
C ILE A 70 9.71 11.18 8.20
N ASP A 71 9.12 10.40 9.11
CA ASP A 71 9.77 9.24 9.74
C ASP A 71 10.11 8.20 8.66
N ARG A 72 11.38 8.20 8.24
CA ARG A 72 11.86 7.36 7.15
C ARG A 72 11.77 5.87 7.47
N LEU A 73 11.98 5.48 8.73
CA LEU A 73 11.90 4.08 9.12
C LEU A 73 10.44 3.58 9.02
N TRP A 74 9.51 4.42 9.46
CA TRP A 74 8.09 4.15 9.34
C TRP A 74 7.63 4.04 7.88
N ARG A 75 7.99 5.01 7.04
CA ARG A 75 7.67 5.02 5.61
C ARG A 75 8.26 3.78 4.93
N ASN A 76 9.54 3.50 5.13
CA ASN A 76 10.23 2.40 4.48
C ASN A 76 9.60 1.05 4.84
N ARG A 77 9.33 0.83 6.14
CA ARG A 77 8.65 -0.38 6.58
C ARG A 77 7.29 -0.57 5.91
N ASN A 78 6.47 0.48 5.89
CA ASN A 78 5.14 0.40 5.26
C ASN A 78 5.24 0.16 3.75
N THR A 79 6.21 0.75 3.09
CA THR A 79 6.51 0.55 1.66
C THR A 79 6.89 -0.91 1.38
N ILE A 80 7.82 -1.47 2.15
CA ILE A 80 8.25 -2.87 2.05
C ILE A 80 7.05 -3.81 2.25
N MET A 81 6.30 -3.63 3.34
CA MET A 81 5.18 -4.52 3.67
C MET A 81 4.01 -4.38 2.70
N HIS A 82 3.85 -3.22 2.07
CA HIS A 82 2.83 -3.05 1.03
C HIS A 82 3.21 -3.80 -0.25
N THR A 83 4.46 -3.70 -0.68
CA THR A 83 4.91 -4.48 -1.85
C THR A 83 4.90 -5.98 -1.56
N ALA A 84 5.30 -6.41 -0.36
CA ALA A 84 5.20 -7.80 0.06
C ALA A 84 3.75 -8.31 0.00
N GLN A 85 2.77 -7.47 0.36
CA GLN A 85 1.35 -7.81 0.27
C GLN A 85 0.90 -8.02 -1.18
N HIS A 86 1.39 -7.23 -2.13
CA HIS A 86 1.10 -7.41 -3.56
C HIS A 86 1.64 -8.76 -4.05
N VAL A 87 2.91 -9.06 -3.79
CA VAL A 87 3.50 -10.36 -4.16
C VAL A 87 2.73 -11.52 -3.52
N PHE A 88 2.43 -11.43 -2.22
CA PHE A 88 1.66 -12.47 -1.53
C PHE A 88 0.28 -12.67 -2.15
N SER A 89 -0.42 -11.58 -2.49
CA SER A 89 -1.74 -11.64 -3.13
C SER A 89 -1.68 -12.30 -4.51
N ALA A 90 -0.69 -11.94 -5.31
CA ALA A 90 -0.50 -12.49 -6.66
C ALA A 90 -0.23 -14.00 -6.59
N ILE A 91 0.72 -14.41 -5.77
CA ILE A 91 1.07 -15.84 -5.61
C ILE A 91 -0.09 -16.64 -5.03
N ALA A 92 -0.84 -16.11 -4.06
CA ALA A 92 -2.03 -16.77 -3.55
C ALA A 92 -3.12 -16.95 -4.64
N ASN A 93 -3.25 -15.97 -5.53
CA ASN A 93 -4.16 -16.07 -6.66
C ASN A 93 -3.68 -17.14 -7.67
N ASP A 94 -2.41 -17.15 -8.01
CA ASP A 94 -1.86 -18.08 -8.99
C ASP A 94 -1.85 -19.54 -8.49
N MET A 95 -1.52 -19.77 -7.22
CA MET A 95 -1.46 -21.13 -6.65
C MET A 95 -2.85 -21.68 -6.29
N TYR A 96 -3.75 -20.83 -5.81
CA TYR A 96 -5.00 -21.29 -5.18
C TYR A 96 -6.26 -20.64 -5.75
N GLY A 97 -6.17 -19.76 -6.73
CA GLY A 97 -7.30 -18.94 -7.20
C GLY A 97 -7.85 -18.01 -6.12
N ALA A 98 -7.03 -17.70 -5.10
CA ALA A 98 -7.47 -16.89 -3.98
C ALA A 98 -7.66 -15.42 -4.37
N GLU A 99 -8.69 -14.78 -3.81
CA GLU A 99 -8.96 -13.36 -4.02
C GLU A 99 -8.69 -12.55 -2.74
N THR A 100 -7.97 -11.45 -2.87
CA THR A 100 -7.78 -10.50 -1.75
C THR A 100 -9.10 -9.77 -1.48
N VAL A 101 -9.62 -9.92 -0.26
CA VAL A 101 -10.85 -9.26 0.20
C VAL A 101 -10.62 -8.23 1.28
N GLY A 102 -9.41 -8.14 1.81
CA GLY A 102 -8.98 -7.12 2.75
C GLY A 102 -7.50 -7.21 3.10
N ASN A 103 -6.94 -6.10 3.55
CA ASN A 103 -5.56 -6.02 4.01
C ASN A 103 -5.43 -4.93 5.08
N GLN A 104 -4.38 -5.01 5.86
CA GLN A 104 -3.98 -3.95 6.78
C GLN A 104 -2.52 -4.10 7.15
N ILE A 105 -1.76 -3.06 6.94
CA ILE A 105 -0.39 -2.92 7.44
C ILE A 105 -0.45 -2.25 8.80
N SER A 106 0.27 -2.77 9.77
CA SER A 106 0.38 -2.19 11.11
C SER A 106 1.84 -2.13 11.56
N GLU A 107 2.09 -1.53 12.72
CA GLU A 107 3.46 -1.32 13.21
C GLU A 107 4.24 -2.64 13.40
N LYS A 108 3.58 -3.71 13.80
CA LYS A 108 4.22 -4.98 14.14
C LYS A 108 4.11 -6.02 13.05
N SER A 109 2.96 -6.08 12.37
CA SER A 109 2.67 -7.12 11.39
C SER A 109 1.75 -6.62 10.31
N THR A 110 1.68 -7.35 9.21
CA THR A 110 0.75 -7.13 8.12
C THR A 110 -0.24 -8.27 8.08
N ARG A 111 -1.51 -7.97 7.85
CA ARG A 111 -2.53 -8.98 7.63
C ARG A 111 -3.11 -8.85 6.24
N ILE A 112 -3.43 -10.00 5.65
CA ILE A 112 -4.20 -10.13 4.44
C ILE A 112 -5.38 -11.06 4.68
N ASP A 113 -6.54 -10.69 4.19
CA ASP A 113 -7.74 -11.51 4.20
C ASP A 113 -7.96 -12.01 2.77
N LEU A 114 -7.85 -13.31 2.58
CA LEU A 114 -8.00 -13.97 1.29
C LEU A 114 -9.26 -14.85 1.30
N TRP A 115 -10.03 -14.79 0.23
CA TRP A 115 -11.10 -15.74 -0.05
C TRP A 115 -10.58 -16.83 -1.00
N PHE A 116 -10.84 -18.07 -0.70
CA PHE A 116 -10.42 -19.23 -1.48
C PHE A 116 -11.62 -19.97 -2.03
N PRO A 117 -11.58 -20.41 -3.30
CA PRO A 117 -12.56 -21.37 -3.82
C PRO A 117 -12.47 -22.72 -3.10
N ASP A 118 -11.26 -23.17 -2.80
CA ASP A 118 -10.96 -24.33 -1.94
C ASP A 118 -9.89 -23.96 -0.90
N ARG A 119 -10.30 -23.62 0.31
CA ARG A 119 -9.37 -23.22 1.37
C ARG A 119 -8.60 -24.40 2.00
N GLU A 120 -9.08 -25.63 1.83
CA GLU A 120 -8.40 -26.81 2.37
C GLU A 120 -7.13 -27.13 1.55
N ALA A 121 -7.05 -26.64 0.31
CA ALA A 121 -5.84 -26.73 -0.50
C ALA A 121 -4.72 -25.76 -0.05
N PHE A 122 -5.01 -24.79 0.83
CA PHE A 122 -4.03 -23.79 1.25
C PHE A 122 -2.95 -24.39 2.14
N ASP A 123 -1.69 -24.31 1.70
CA ASP A 123 -0.50 -24.62 2.48
C ASP A 123 0.32 -23.36 2.76
N SER A 124 0.52 -23.06 4.04
CA SER A 124 1.23 -21.86 4.48
C SER A 124 2.74 -21.95 4.25
N SER A 125 3.33 -23.14 4.20
CA SER A 125 4.74 -23.35 3.91
C SER A 125 5.03 -23.14 2.43
N ASP A 126 4.22 -23.75 1.56
CA ASP A 126 4.39 -23.67 0.12
C ASP A 126 4.28 -22.24 -0.39
N ILE A 127 3.27 -21.50 0.05
CA ILE A 127 3.13 -20.09 -0.38
C ILE A 127 4.27 -19.23 0.17
N LEU A 128 4.71 -19.46 1.40
CA LEU A 128 5.80 -18.69 2.01
C LEU A 128 7.11 -18.90 1.26
N ASP A 129 7.39 -20.14 0.89
CA ASP A 129 8.59 -20.50 0.11
C ASP A 129 8.58 -19.83 -1.27
N GLN A 130 7.42 -19.83 -1.97
CA GLN A 130 7.27 -19.15 -3.26
C GLN A 130 7.46 -17.64 -3.12
N VAL A 131 6.79 -16.99 -2.17
CA VAL A 131 6.89 -15.55 -1.93
C VAL A 131 8.34 -15.16 -1.60
N ASN A 132 9.00 -15.86 -0.68
CA ASN A 132 10.37 -15.58 -0.30
C ASN A 132 11.38 -15.90 -1.42
N SER A 133 11.08 -16.83 -2.33
CA SER A 133 11.92 -17.10 -3.49
C SER A 133 11.92 -15.91 -4.46
N ILE A 134 10.77 -15.27 -4.65
CA ILE A 134 10.64 -14.05 -5.47
C ILE A 134 11.48 -12.90 -4.88
N PHE A 135 11.43 -12.71 -3.57
CA PHE A 135 12.25 -11.68 -2.91
C PHE A 135 13.75 -11.92 -3.09
N LYS A 136 14.19 -13.18 -3.14
CA LYS A 136 15.61 -13.53 -3.39
C LYS A 136 16.04 -13.27 -4.83
N VAL A 137 15.16 -13.51 -5.80
CA VAL A 137 15.43 -13.30 -7.23
C VAL A 137 15.37 -11.81 -7.57
N GLY A 138 14.40 -11.09 -7.01
CA GLY A 138 14.08 -9.71 -7.34
C GLY A 138 13.20 -9.61 -8.58
N ALA A 139 12.46 -8.51 -8.68
CA ALA A 139 11.72 -8.07 -9.85
C ALA A 139 11.51 -6.56 -9.74
N ASP A 140 11.53 -5.85 -10.85
CA ASP A 140 11.35 -4.40 -10.85
C ASP A 140 9.90 -4.03 -10.60
N VAL A 141 9.72 -2.90 -9.90
CA VAL A 141 8.42 -2.35 -9.58
C VAL A 141 8.23 -1.06 -10.35
N LEU A 142 7.34 -1.10 -11.34
CA LEU A 142 7.06 0.00 -12.23
C LEU A 142 5.74 0.69 -11.85
N ILE A 143 5.69 1.99 -12.11
CA ILE A 143 4.52 2.81 -11.83
C ILE A 143 4.02 3.42 -13.13
N HIS A 144 2.76 3.17 -13.43
CA HIS A 144 2.09 3.69 -14.62
C HIS A 144 0.93 4.60 -14.23
N GLU A 145 0.55 5.47 -15.16
CA GLU A 145 -0.69 6.26 -15.10
C GLU A 145 -1.53 5.88 -16.31
N TRP A 146 -2.60 5.13 -16.07
CA TRP A 146 -3.48 4.61 -17.12
C TRP A 146 -4.91 5.10 -16.97
N SER A 147 -5.59 5.24 -18.08
CA SER A 147 -7.02 5.51 -18.04
C SER A 147 -7.79 4.30 -17.45
N ARG A 148 -8.96 4.56 -16.89
CA ARG A 148 -9.85 3.50 -16.41
C ARG A 148 -10.19 2.49 -17.51
N GLN A 149 -10.31 2.95 -18.77
CA GLN A 149 -10.59 2.09 -19.92
C GLN A 149 -9.42 1.15 -20.20
N GLU A 150 -8.18 1.64 -20.20
CA GLU A 150 -6.97 0.81 -20.36
C GLU A 150 -6.90 -0.26 -19.27
N ILE A 151 -7.12 0.13 -18.00
CA ILE A 151 -7.13 -0.79 -16.87
C ILE A 151 -8.16 -1.92 -17.07
N LEU A 152 -9.39 -1.58 -17.44
CA LEU A 152 -10.47 -2.56 -17.61
C LEU A 152 -10.29 -3.48 -18.83
N SER A 153 -9.55 -3.02 -19.84
CA SER A 153 -9.28 -3.79 -21.07
C SER A 153 -8.02 -4.66 -20.97
N HIS A 154 -7.17 -4.47 -19.95
CA HIS A 154 -5.91 -5.20 -19.83
C HIS A 154 -6.15 -6.59 -19.23
N GLU A 155 -5.83 -7.65 -19.98
CA GLU A 155 -6.13 -9.04 -19.62
C GLU A 155 -5.42 -9.52 -18.34
N ASN A 156 -4.21 -9.00 -18.05
CA ASN A 156 -3.43 -9.38 -16.88
C ASN A 156 -3.72 -8.50 -15.65
N MET A 157 -4.67 -7.56 -15.76
CA MET A 157 -4.99 -6.65 -14.67
C MET A 157 -5.70 -7.37 -13.53
N ARG A 158 -5.12 -7.30 -12.33
CA ARG A 158 -5.68 -7.88 -11.10
C ARG A 158 -6.49 -6.85 -10.30
N HIS A 159 -7.32 -7.33 -9.39
CA HIS A 159 -8.00 -6.50 -8.38
C HIS A 159 -8.88 -5.36 -8.92
N THR A 160 -9.37 -5.46 -10.15
CA THR A 160 -10.24 -4.44 -10.78
C THR A 160 -11.55 -4.18 -10.01
N LYS A 161 -12.00 -5.12 -9.18
CA LYS A 161 -13.17 -4.95 -8.30
C LYS A 161 -13.05 -3.74 -7.35
N PHE A 162 -11.83 -3.28 -7.07
CA PHE A 162 -11.63 -2.08 -6.25
C PHE A 162 -11.88 -0.77 -6.99
N LEU A 163 -11.92 -0.79 -8.32
CA LEU A 163 -12.22 0.39 -9.14
C LEU A 163 -13.60 0.99 -8.83
N ASP A 164 -14.56 0.16 -8.43
CA ASP A 164 -15.92 0.62 -8.07
C ASP A 164 -15.93 1.55 -6.85
N ARG A 165 -14.87 1.51 -6.03
CA ARG A 165 -14.70 2.38 -4.86
C ARG A 165 -14.10 3.74 -5.21
N ILE A 166 -13.62 3.90 -6.43
CA ILE A 166 -12.99 5.12 -6.93
C ILE A 166 -14.04 5.91 -7.71
N PRO A 167 -14.25 7.21 -7.41
CA PRO A 167 -15.20 8.03 -8.14
C PRO A 167 -15.01 7.95 -9.66
N SER A 168 -16.10 7.85 -10.40
CA SER A 168 -16.06 7.76 -11.87
C SER A 168 -15.47 9.00 -12.55
N SER A 169 -15.43 10.13 -11.84
CA SER A 169 -14.78 11.36 -12.29
C SER A 169 -13.26 11.30 -12.31
N VAL A 170 -12.67 10.25 -11.73
CA VAL A 170 -11.22 9.98 -11.77
C VAL A 170 -10.97 9.03 -12.93
N ASP A 171 -10.48 9.58 -14.05
CA ASP A 171 -10.22 8.80 -15.26
C ASP A 171 -8.82 8.20 -15.27
N ILE A 172 -7.81 8.98 -14.90
CA ILE A 172 -6.42 8.49 -14.84
C ILE A 172 -6.10 7.96 -13.45
N LEU A 173 -5.66 6.73 -13.39
CA LEU A 173 -5.35 6.00 -12.18
C LEU A 173 -3.90 5.52 -12.18
N ARG A 174 -3.31 5.52 -10.99
CA ARG A 174 -2.00 4.92 -10.79
C ARG A 174 -2.13 3.40 -10.79
N VAL A 175 -1.28 2.75 -11.58
CA VAL A 175 -1.13 1.29 -11.67
C VAL A 175 0.27 0.91 -11.21
N VAL A 176 0.36 -0.10 -10.40
CA VAL A 176 1.62 -0.72 -9.96
C VAL A 176 1.79 -2.03 -10.70
N GLU A 177 2.93 -2.18 -11.33
CA GLU A 177 3.38 -3.41 -11.96
C GLU A 177 4.59 -3.95 -11.21
N ILE A 178 4.54 -5.20 -10.84
CA ILE A 178 5.69 -5.99 -10.40
C ILE A 178 5.94 -6.97 -11.55
N GLU A 179 7.04 -6.82 -12.26
CA GLU A 179 7.31 -7.55 -13.51
C GLU A 179 7.03 -9.04 -13.37
N ASP A 180 6.22 -9.58 -14.29
CA ASP A 180 5.79 -10.99 -14.37
C ASP A 180 5.04 -11.52 -13.13
N ILE A 181 4.69 -10.67 -12.14
CA ILE A 181 4.10 -11.10 -10.87
C ILE A 181 2.74 -10.47 -10.63
N ASP A 182 2.65 -9.14 -10.62
CA ASP A 182 1.41 -8.44 -10.29
C ASP A 182 1.22 -7.17 -11.12
N LEU A 183 -0.02 -6.91 -11.48
CA LEU A 183 -0.40 -5.68 -12.18
C LEU A 183 -1.77 -5.24 -11.67
N CYS A 184 -1.81 -4.14 -10.90
CA CYS A 184 -3.07 -3.69 -10.32
C CYS A 184 -3.12 -2.19 -10.01
N PRO A 185 -4.32 -1.59 -9.98
CA PRO A 185 -4.49 -0.21 -9.53
C PRO A 185 -4.13 -0.09 -8.06
N CYS A 186 -3.14 0.75 -7.74
CA CYS A 186 -2.71 0.97 -6.37
C CYS A 186 -2.15 2.37 -6.15
N GLY A 187 -2.66 3.06 -5.11
CA GLY A 187 -2.17 4.37 -4.69
C GLY A 187 -1.10 4.34 -3.59
N GLY A 188 -0.70 3.16 -3.13
CA GLY A 188 0.25 3.00 -2.03
C GLY A 188 1.71 3.29 -2.39
N THR A 189 2.59 3.21 -1.41
CA THR A 189 4.04 3.33 -1.64
C THR A 189 4.65 1.95 -1.83
N HIS A 190 5.59 1.83 -2.79
CA HIS A 190 6.24 0.58 -3.13
C HIS A 190 7.75 0.75 -3.23
N VAL A 191 8.50 -0.33 -2.99
CA VAL A 191 9.94 -0.41 -3.29
C VAL A 191 10.16 -0.32 -4.80
N SER A 192 11.38 -0.04 -5.23
CA SER A 192 11.74 -0.02 -6.65
C SER A 192 12.01 -1.42 -7.21
N ASN A 193 12.41 -2.34 -6.36
CA ASN A 193 12.63 -3.74 -6.70
C ASN A 193 12.25 -4.63 -5.51
N VAL A 194 11.54 -5.74 -5.75
CA VAL A 194 11.11 -6.65 -4.67
C VAL A 194 12.28 -7.31 -3.94
N GLY A 195 13.48 -7.31 -4.51
CA GLY A 195 14.71 -7.74 -3.85
C GLY A 195 15.13 -6.87 -2.66
N GLU A 196 14.52 -5.69 -2.48
CA GLU A 196 14.69 -4.86 -1.28
C GLU A 196 13.92 -5.41 -0.07
N ILE A 197 13.01 -6.38 -0.29
CA ILE A 197 12.15 -6.94 0.76
C ILE A 197 12.91 -8.08 1.45
N PRO A 198 13.12 -8.02 2.77
CA PRO A 198 13.65 -9.15 3.52
C PRO A 198 12.67 -10.32 3.48
N SER A 199 13.16 -11.53 3.79
CA SER A 199 12.26 -12.68 3.95
C SER A 199 11.20 -12.38 5.01
N ILE A 200 9.96 -12.76 4.71
CA ILE A 200 8.83 -12.65 5.64
C ILE A 200 8.53 -14.00 6.27
N GLY A 201 7.84 -13.98 7.42
CA GLY A 201 7.34 -15.18 8.11
C GLY A 201 5.85 -15.08 8.41
N ILE A 202 5.11 -16.18 8.23
CA ILE A 202 3.69 -16.24 8.62
C ILE A 202 3.60 -16.45 10.12
N GLU A 203 2.99 -15.50 10.83
CA GLU A 203 2.77 -15.55 12.27
C GLU A 203 1.50 -16.34 12.64
N SER A 204 0.44 -16.21 11.84
CA SER A 204 -0.81 -16.92 12.07
C SER A 204 -1.68 -17.03 10.84
N VAL A 205 -2.43 -18.12 10.75
CA VAL A 205 -3.51 -18.34 9.79
C VAL A 205 -4.79 -18.58 10.58
N ARG A 206 -5.85 -17.82 10.31
CA ARG A 206 -7.12 -17.90 11.03
C ARG A 206 -8.30 -17.95 10.06
N SER A 207 -9.22 -18.88 10.27
CA SER A 207 -10.49 -18.90 9.54
C SER A 207 -11.35 -17.69 9.87
N LYS A 208 -11.93 -17.09 8.82
CA LYS A 208 -12.87 -15.96 8.93
C LYS A 208 -14.26 -16.32 8.38
N GLY A 209 -14.55 -17.62 8.29
CA GLY A 209 -15.80 -18.15 7.73
C GLY A 209 -15.90 -18.02 6.22
N SER A 210 -16.88 -18.66 5.62
CA SER A 210 -17.25 -18.51 4.19
C SER A 210 -16.07 -18.57 3.22
N GLY A 211 -15.16 -19.54 3.37
CA GLY A 211 -13.99 -19.71 2.50
C GLY A 211 -12.86 -18.71 2.71
N LYS A 212 -12.91 -17.87 3.77
CA LYS A 212 -11.91 -16.84 4.02
C LYS A 212 -10.88 -17.27 5.05
N LEU A 213 -9.62 -16.98 4.74
CA LEU A 213 -8.51 -17.05 5.69
C LEU A 213 -7.95 -15.65 5.93
N ARG A 214 -7.62 -15.38 7.19
CA ARG A 214 -6.78 -14.24 7.58
C ARG A 214 -5.38 -14.75 7.82
N ILE A 215 -4.43 -14.22 7.10
CA ILE A 215 -3.01 -14.53 7.23
C ILE A 215 -2.33 -13.29 7.80
N THR A 216 -1.56 -13.48 8.87
CA THR A 216 -0.74 -12.42 9.49
C THR A 216 0.71 -12.81 9.30
N TYR A 217 1.53 -11.84 8.86
CA TYR A 217 2.95 -12.03 8.59
C TYR A 217 3.76 -10.77 8.93
N SER A 218 5.06 -10.93 9.12
CA SER A 218 6.02 -9.86 9.39
C SER A 218 7.36 -10.11 8.72
#